data_0bda6dbfd4103019232e74918eb8bec9
#
_entry.id   0bda6dbfd4103019232e74918eb8bec9
#
_cell.length_a   1.000
_cell.length_b   1.000
_cell.length_c   1.000
_cell.angle_alpha   90.00
_cell.angle_beta   90.00
_cell.angle_gamma   90.00
#
_symmetry.space_group_name_H-M   'P 1'
#
loop_
_entity.id
_entity.type
_entity.pdbx_description
1 polymer ?
#
loop_
_entity_poly.entity_id
_entity_poly.type
_entity_poly.pdbx_seq_one_letter_code
_entity_poly.pdbx_strand_id
1 'polypeptide(L)'
;MQESIESNRKELKSLRRKLRNAPTPAESALWKHLKANRLDGTHWRRQFSIANYILDFYCPSIKLCIELDGNEHYTMQGDTADYDRSCFLSSRGIKVIRFENREIWENPELVLERIRNEIKIRQHIDSSVLRTPPL
;
A
#
# COMPACT_ATOMS: atom_id res chain seq x y z
N MET A 1 -6.79 16.17 9.17
CA MET A 1 -5.36 16.24 8.83
C MET A 1 -5.20 16.41 7.33
N GLN A 2 -4.47 17.40 6.93
CA GLN A 2 -4.26 17.64 5.51
C GLN A 2 -3.32 16.62 4.92
N GLU A 3 -3.61 16.19 3.71
CA GLU A 3 -2.67 15.37 2.97
C GLU A 3 -1.44 16.21 2.65
N SER A 4 -0.30 15.56 2.68
CA SER A 4 0.95 16.19 2.24
C SER A 4 0.82 16.62 0.78
N ILE A 5 1.50 17.71 0.40
CA ILE A 5 1.57 18.10 -1.01
C ILE A 5 2.22 17.02 -1.88
N GLU A 6 2.92 16.06 -1.25
CA GLU A 6 3.48 14.91 -1.94
C GLU A 6 2.41 13.89 -2.33
N SER A 7 1.29 13.86 -1.60
CA SER A 7 0.27 12.86 -1.83
C SER A 7 -0.57 13.20 -3.06
N ASN A 8 -0.77 12.18 -3.91
CA ASN A 8 -1.63 12.28 -5.10
C ASN A 8 -1.34 13.50 -5.96
N ARG A 9 -0.07 13.71 -6.29
CA ARG A 9 0.34 14.81 -7.16
C ARG A 9 -0.46 14.85 -8.45
N LYS A 10 -0.75 16.07 -8.93
CA LYS A 10 -1.52 16.27 -10.16
C LYS A 10 -0.84 15.66 -11.39
N GLU A 11 0.48 15.70 -11.42
CA GLU A 11 1.25 15.18 -12.55
C GLU A 11 1.02 13.68 -12.75
N LEU A 12 0.65 12.98 -11.70
CA LEU A 12 0.42 11.55 -11.75
C LEU A 12 -1.05 11.18 -11.87
N LYS A 13 -1.94 12.17 -11.92
CA LYS A 13 -3.38 11.92 -11.91
C LYS A 13 -3.84 11.03 -13.07
N SER A 14 -3.38 11.35 -14.28
CA SER A 14 -3.75 10.56 -15.45
C SER A 14 -3.25 9.14 -15.35
N LEU A 15 -2.02 8.95 -14.87
CA LEU A 15 -1.44 7.63 -14.72
C LEU A 15 -2.20 6.83 -13.66
N ARG A 16 -2.51 7.46 -12.51
CA ARG A 16 -3.29 6.78 -11.47
C ARG A 16 -4.64 6.31 -11.99
N ARG A 17 -5.32 7.18 -12.76
CA ARG A 17 -6.63 6.84 -13.34
C ARG A 17 -6.50 5.66 -14.31
N LYS A 18 -5.49 5.70 -15.17
CA LYS A 18 -5.25 4.64 -16.14
C LYS A 18 -5.03 3.30 -15.42
N LEU A 19 -4.21 3.31 -14.38
CA LEU A 19 -3.92 2.10 -13.63
C LEU A 19 -5.16 1.57 -12.89
N ARG A 20 -5.99 2.45 -12.33
CA ARG A 20 -7.23 2.03 -11.68
C ARG A 20 -8.23 1.45 -12.66
N ASN A 21 -8.24 1.95 -13.89
CA ASN A 21 -9.18 1.48 -14.92
C ASN A 21 -8.76 0.18 -15.58
N ALA A 22 -7.50 -0.20 -15.43
CA ALA A 22 -6.97 -1.43 -16.02
C ALA A 22 -6.19 -2.22 -14.96
N PRO A 23 -6.85 -2.67 -13.90
CA PRO A 23 -6.16 -3.43 -12.86
C PRO A 23 -5.79 -4.82 -13.35
N THR A 24 -4.73 -5.39 -12.75
CA THR A 24 -4.40 -6.78 -13.01
C THR A 24 -5.45 -7.68 -12.34
N PRO A 25 -5.56 -8.96 -12.76
CA PRO A 25 -6.49 -9.87 -12.10
C PRO A 25 -6.24 -10.01 -10.59
N ALA A 26 -4.97 -10.07 -10.18
CA ALA A 26 -4.64 -10.17 -8.76
C ALA A 26 -5.07 -8.91 -8.00
N GLU A 27 -4.85 -7.74 -8.57
CA GLU A 27 -5.29 -6.49 -7.96
C GLU A 27 -6.80 -6.46 -7.79
N SER A 28 -7.54 -6.90 -8.82
CA SER A 28 -9.00 -6.94 -8.76
C SER A 28 -9.47 -7.90 -7.68
N ALA A 29 -8.83 -9.06 -7.57
CA ALA A 29 -9.19 -10.05 -6.57
C ALA A 29 -8.98 -9.52 -5.16
N LEU A 30 -7.84 -8.89 -4.90
CA LEU A 30 -7.57 -8.35 -3.57
C LEU A 30 -8.47 -7.16 -3.26
N TRP A 31 -8.73 -6.31 -4.25
CA TRP A 31 -9.56 -5.13 -4.04
C TRP A 31 -10.96 -5.47 -3.56
N LYS A 32 -11.52 -6.59 -3.99
CA LYS A 32 -12.84 -7.03 -3.53
C LYS A 32 -12.91 -7.16 -2.01
N HIS A 33 -11.80 -7.49 -1.38
CA HIS A 33 -11.73 -7.64 0.07
C HIS A 33 -11.41 -6.34 0.80
N LEU A 34 -10.80 -5.39 0.11
CA LEU A 34 -10.35 -4.14 0.73
C LEU A 34 -11.36 -3.00 0.58
N LYS A 35 -12.11 -2.99 -0.52
CA LYS A 35 -12.99 -1.87 -0.83
C LYS A 35 -14.15 -1.76 0.17
N ALA A 36 -14.72 -0.57 0.23
CA ALA A 36 -15.92 -0.29 1.03
C ALA A 36 -15.74 -0.62 2.51
N ASN A 37 -14.53 -0.41 3.02
CA ASN A 37 -14.18 -0.64 4.44
C ASN A 37 -14.46 -2.07 4.89
N ARG A 38 -14.40 -3.03 3.96
CA ARG A 38 -14.74 -4.42 4.26
C ARG A 38 -13.74 -5.12 5.17
N LEU A 39 -12.48 -4.72 5.12
CA LEU A 39 -11.47 -5.38 5.92
C LEU A 39 -11.29 -4.63 7.23
N ASP A 40 -11.93 -5.14 8.28
CA ASP A 40 -11.84 -4.61 9.64
C ASP A 40 -12.12 -3.10 9.72
N GLY A 41 -12.98 -2.61 8.84
CA GLY A 41 -13.40 -1.20 8.85
C GLY A 41 -12.35 -0.22 8.34
N THR A 42 -11.25 -0.72 7.76
CA THR A 42 -10.19 0.16 7.24
C THR A 42 -10.51 0.68 5.85
N HIS A 43 -10.10 1.91 5.60
CA HIS A 43 -10.35 2.56 4.32
C HIS A 43 -9.10 2.48 3.44
N TRP A 44 -9.20 1.79 2.32
CA TRP A 44 -8.10 1.57 1.38
C TRP A 44 -8.31 2.33 0.09
N ARG A 45 -7.21 2.80 -0.48
CA ARG A 45 -7.20 3.50 -1.77
C ARG A 45 -6.29 2.73 -2.73
N ARG A 46 -6.72 2.66 -3.98
CA ARG A 46 -5.94 2.01 -5.04
C ARG A 46 -5.08 3.03 -5.77
N GLN A 47 -3.90 2.59 -6.19
CA GLN A 47 -3.02 3.41 -7.02
C GLN A 47 -2.85 4.80 -6.46
N PHE A 48 -2.50 4.84 -5.18
CA PHE A 48 -2.27 6.08 -4.44
C PHE A 48 -0.83 6.52 -4.68
N SER A 49 -0.61 7.79 -4.96
CA SER A 49 0.76 8.25 -5.17
C SER A 49 1.27 9.10 -4.02
N ILE A 50 2.55 8.88 -3.69
CA ILE A 50 3.28 9.71 -2.76
C ILE A 50 4.58 10.10 -3.45
N ALA A 51 4.87 11.39 -3.56
CA ALA A 51 5.95 11.90 -4.40
C ALA A 51 5.79 11.34 -5.82
N ASN A 52 6.79 10.70 -6.37
CA ASN A 52 6.72 10.12 -7.71
C ASN A 52 6.42 8.63 -7.72
N TYR A 53 6.09 8.08 -6.55
CA TYR A 53 5.82 6.65 -6.41
C TYR A 53 4.33 6.38 -6.37
N ILE A 54 3.88 5.33 -7.04
CA ILE A 54 2.49 4.90 -6.98
C ILE A 54 2.42 3.60 -6.20
N LEU A 55 1.55 3.60 -5.19
CA LEU A 55 1.36 2.45 -4.32
C LEU A 55 0.12 1.69 -4.79
N ASP A 56 0.21 0.36 -4.85
CA ASP A 56 -0.92 -0.45 -5.33
C ASP A 56 -2.15 -0.26 -4.44
N PHE A 57 -1.99 -0.46 -3.15
CA PHE A 57 -3.05 -0.27 -2.17
C PHE A 57 -2.48 0.45 -0.96
N TYR A 58 -3.17 1.45 -0.49
CA TYR A 58 -2.68 2.24 0.63
C TYR A 58 -3.81 2.59 1.59
N CYS A 59 -3.56 2.42 2.88
CA CYS A 59 -4.46 2.83 3.93
C CYS A 59 -3.81 3.99 4.69
N PRO A 60 -4.21 5.23 4.39
CA PRO A 60 -3.53 6.40 4.95
C PRO A 60 -3.59 6.49 6.48
N SER A 61 -4.69 6.08 7.07
CA SER A 61 -4.88 6.24 8.53
C SER A 61 -3.86 5.48 9.35
N ILE A 62 -3.35 4.38 8.82
CA ILE A 62 -2.37 3.55 9.52
C ILE A 62 -1.05 3.44 8.77
N LYS A 63 -0.92 4.15 7.68
CA LYS A 63 0.29 4.18 6.86
C LYS A 63 0.76 2.78 6.47
N LEU A 64 -0.19 1.99 5.98
CA LEU A 64 0.07 0.63 5.54
C LEU A 64 -0.14 0.53 4.04
N CYS A 65 0.87 0.00 3.36
CA CYS A 65 0.86 -0.18 1.92
C CYS A 65 0.93 -1.66 1.59
N ILE A 66 0.14 -2.10 0.63
CA ILE A 66 0.21 -3.46 0.11
C ILE A 66 0.63 -3.38 -1.34
N GLU A 67 1.63 -4.18 -1.71
CA GLU A 67 2.11 -4.27 -3.08
C GLU A 67 1.95 -5.69 -3.58
N LEU A 68 1.51 -5.83 -4.81
CA LEU A 68 1.41 -7.13 -5.47
C LEU A 68 2.49 -7.22 -6.54
N ASP A 69 3.32 -8.23 -6.43
CA ASP A 69 4.41 -8.44 -7.37
C ASP A 69 4.07 -9.61 -8.30
N GLY A 70 4.18 -9.35 -9.60
CA GLY A 70 4.11 -10.42 -10.58
C GLY A 70 5.48 -11.07 -10.71
N ASN A 71 5.68 -11.80 -11.82
CA ASN A 71 6.98 -12.40 -12.13
C ASN A 71 7.88 -11.37 -12.80
N GLU A 72 8.01 -10.23 -12.15
CA GLU A 72 8.79 -9.14 -12.70
C GLU A 72 10.27 -9.46 -12.58
N HIS A 73 11.01 -8.99 -13.55
CA HIS A 73 12.42 -9.25 -13.63
C HIS A 73 13.20 -8.26 -12.78
N TYR A 74 14.05 -8.76 -11.96
CA TYR A 74 14.94 -7.92 -11.17
C TYR A 74 16.13 -7.55 -12.02
N THR A 75 16.15 -6.31 -12.49
CA THR A 75 17.33 -5.74 -13.16
C THR A 75 18.09 -4.93 -12.12
N MET A 76 19.35 -4.66 -12.41
CA MET A 76 20.15 -3.85 -11.49
C MET A 76 19.54 -2.47 -11.29
N GLN A 77 19.00 -1.88 -12.35
CA GLN A 77 18.32 -0.60 -12.24
C GLN A 77 17.05 -0.71 -11.41
N GLY A 78 16.30 -1.80 -11.62
CA GLY A 78 15.09 -2.05 -10.86
C GLY A 78 15.38 -2.20 -9.38
N ASP A 79 16.46 -2.91 -9.06
CA ASP A 79 16.85 -3.12 -7.66
C ASP A 79 17.22 -1.81 -6.98
N THR A 80 17.97 -0.93 -7.66
CA THR A 80 18.36 0.36 -7.12
C THR A 80 17.14 1.26 -6.92
N ALA A 81 16.26 1.31 -7.92
CA ALA A 81 15.04 2.10 -7.82
C ALA A 81 14.13 1.59 -6.72
N ASP A 82 14.06 0.27 -6.56
CA ASP A 82 13.25 -0.34 -5.51
C ASP A 82 13.81 -0.03 -4.12
N TYR A 83 15.14 -0.04 -3.99
CA TYR A 83 15.78 0.32 -2.74
C TYR A 83 15.49 1.78 -2.37
N ASP A 84 15.64 2.69 -3.32
CA ASP A 84 15.38 4.12 -3.09
C ASP A 84 13.92 4.33 -2.70
N ARG A 85 13.01 3.65 -3.37
CA ARG A 85 11.59 3.71 -3.07
C ARG A 85 11.31 3.22 -1.65
N SER A 86 11.90 2.08 -1.29
CA SER A 86 11.72 1.52 0.05
C SER A 86 12.25 2.44 1.13
N CYS A 87 13.40 3.04 0.92
CA CYS A 87 13.96 3.99 1.87
C CYS A 87 13.07 5.22 2.02
N PHE A 88 12.55 5.73 0.90
CA PHE A 88 11.68 6.88 0.94
C PHE A 88 10.41 6.60 1.73
N LEU A 89 9.74 5.47 1.43
CA LEU A 89 8.50 5.12 2.10
C LEU A 89 8.73 4.89 3.59
N SER A 90 9.83 4.22 3.93
CA SER A 90 10.18 4.00 5.32
C SER A 90 10.41 5.33 6.05
N SER A 91 11.06 6.29 5.39
CA SER A 91 11.30 7.60 5.99
C SER A 91 10.00 8.36 6.27
N ARG A 92 8.91 7.99 5.60
CA ARG A 92 7.59 8.58 5.82
C ARG A 92 6.75 7.78 6.82
N GLY A 93 7.33 6.76 7.42
CA GLY A 93 6.63 5.91 8.39
C GLY A 93 5.67 4.92 7.75
N ILE A 94 5.83 4.65 6.47
CA ILE A 94 4.94 3.75 5.75
C ILE A 94 5.49 2.33 5.81
N LYS A 95 4.66 1.41 6.29
CA LYS A 95 4.98 -0.01 6.28
C LYS A 95 4.51 -0.60 4.96
N VAL A 96 5.36 -1.34 4.27
CA VAL A 96 5.02 -2.01 3.02
C VAL A 96 5.03 -3.51 3.26
N ILE A 97 3.94 -4.17 2.88
CA ILE A 97 3.91 -5.63 2.85
C ILE A 97 3.68 -6.05 1.41
N ARG A 98 4.41 -7.07 0.99
CA ARG A 98 4.37 -7.53 -0.40
C ARG A 98 3.88 -8.97 -0.49
N PHE A 99 3.09 -9.22 -1.51
CA PHE A 99 2.63 -10.56 -1.84
C PHE A 99 2.90 -10.81 -3.31
N GLU A 100 3.23 -12.05 -3.63
CA GLU A 100 3.30 -12.43 -5.03
C GLU A 100 1.87 -12.64 -5.53
N ASN A 101 1.64 -12.34 -6.81
CA ASN A 101 0.32 -12.51 -7.40
C ASN A 101 -0.24 -13.92 -7.17
N ARG A 102 0.61 -14.93 -7.22
CA ARG A 102 0.17 -16.32 -7.02
C ARG A 102 -0.42 -16.56 -5.64
N GLU A 103 0.06 -15.83 -4.62
CA GLU A 103 -0.46 -16.00 -3.25
C GLU A 103 -1.92 -15.64 -3.18
N ILE A 104 -2.36 -14.67 -3.97
CA ILE A 104 -3.76 -14.26 -4.02
C ILE A 104 -4.66 -15.42 -4.49
N TRP A 105 -4.15 -16.25 -5.41
CA TRP A 105 -4.90 -17.36 -5.95
C TRP A 105 -4.76 -18.63 -5.10
N GLU A 106 -3.55 -18.90 -4.62
CA GLU A 106 -3.26 -20.14 -3.91
C GLU A 106 -3.67 -20.10 -2.44
N ASN A 107 -3.44 -18.96 -1.79
CA ASN A 107 -3.67 -18.84 -0.34
C ASN A 107 -4.32 -17.51 0.04
N PRO A 108 -5.51 -17.20 -0.50
CA PRO A 108 -6.15 -15.92 -0.21
C PRO A 108 -6.43 -15.70 1.27
N GLU A 109 -6.78 -16.77 2.00
CA GLU A 109 -7.07 -16.65 3.43
C GLU A 109 -5.83 -16.24 4.24
N LEU A 110 -4.68 -16.82 3.88
CA LEU A 110 -3.44 -16.44 4.55
C LEU A 110 -3.03 -15.01 4.25
N VAL A 111 -3.27 -14.57 3.02
CA VAL A 111 -3.00 -13.18 2.63
C VAL A 111 -3.84 -12.24 3.50
N LEU A 112 -5.14 -12.50 3.59
CA LEU A 112 -6.04 -11.65 4.37
C LEU A 112 -5.69 -11.69 5.87
N GLU A 113 -5.33 -12.84 6.38
CA GLU A 113 -4.92 -12.97 7.77
C GLU A 113 -3.68 -12.14 8.06
N ARG A 114 -2.69 -12.20 7.19
CA ARG A 114 -1.50 -11.41 7.33
C ARG A 114 -1.79 -9.91 7.31
N ILE A 115 -2.69 -9.49 6.40
CA ILE A 115 -3.07 -8.09 6.32
C ILE A 115 -3.79 -7.68 7.60
N ARG A 116 -4.73 -8.48 8.09
CA ARG A 116 -5.45 -8.18 9.33
C ARG A 116 -4.51 -8.06 10.52
N ASN A 117 -3.54 -8.94 10.61
CA ASN A 117 -2.56 -8.88 11.69
C ASN A 117 -1.75 -7.60 11.62
N GLU A 118 -1.35 -7.20 10.42
CA GLU A 118 -0.59 -5.96 10.26
C GLU A 118 -1.44 -4.73 10.55
N ILE A 119 -2.72 -4.77 10.19
CA ILE A 119 -3.65 -3.69 10.54
C ILE A 119 -3.68 -3.50 12.06
N LYS A 120 -3.80 -4.59 12.79
CA LYS A 120 -3.84 -4.52 14.26
C LYS A 120 -2.56 -3.94 14.84
N ILE A 121 -1.42 -4.37 14.31
CA ILE A 121 -0.13 -3.85 14.74
C ILE A 121 -0.03 -2.35 14.47
N ARG A 122 -0.41 -1.93 13.27
CA ARG A 122 -0.34 -0.53 12.89
C ARG A 122 -1.30 0.34 13.70
N GLN A 123 -2.50 -0.16 13.96
CA GLN A 123 -3.47 0.56 14.77
C GLN A 123 -2.95 0.75 16.19
N HIS A 124 -2.31 -0.25 16.75
CA HIS A 124 -1.74 -0.16 18.08
C HIS A 124 -0.59 0.85 18.13
N ILE A 125 0.31 0.79 17.16
CA ILE A 125 1.42 1.75 17.07
C ILE A 125 0.89 3.16 16.94
N ASP A 126 -0.06 3.36 16.05
CA ASP A 126 -0.66 4.66 15.80
C ASP A 126 -1.29 5.22 17.08
N SER A 127 -2.06 4.40 17.78
CA SER A 127 -2.69 4.79 19.05
C SER A 127 -1.67 5.14 20.12
N SER A 128 -0.60 4.36 20.22
CA SER A 128 0.43 4.58 21.23
C SER A 128 1.28 5.79 20.93
N VAL A 129 1.76 5.87 19.69
CA VAL A 129 2.73 6.91 19.30
C VAL A 129 2.07 8.25 19.14
N LEU A 130 0.91 8.29 18.51
CA LEU A 130 0.23 9.56 18.26
C LEU A 130 -0.38 10.17 19.52
N ARG A 131 -0.68 9.36 20.52
CA ARG A 131 -1.22 9.85 21.78
C ARG A 131 -0.14 10.32 22.75
N THR A 132 1.11 9.92 22.50
CA THR A 132 2.22 10.36 23.35
C THR A 132 2.62 11.77 22.91
N PRO A 133 2.52 12.75 23.80
CA PRO A 133 2.93 14.10 23.44
C PRO A 133 4.43 14.13 23.15
N PRO A 134 4.85 14.96 22.22
CA PRO A 134 6.27 15.11 21.95
C PRO A 134 6.97 15.71 23.18
N LEU A 135 8.11 15.20 23.45
CA LEU A 135 8.92 15.69 24.56
C LEU A 135 9.57 17.00 24.23
#